data_d992e50741718b0d60c0a10cf7bf7d59
#
_entry.id   d992e50741718b0d60c0a10cf7bf7d59
#
_cell.length_a   1.000
_cell.length_b   1.000
_cell.length_c   1.000
_cell.angle_alpha   90.00
_cell.angle_beta   90.00
_cell.angle_gamma   90.00
#
_symmetry.space_group_name_H-M   'P 1'
#
loop_
_entity.id
_entity.type
_entity.pdbx_description
1 polymer ?
#
loop_
_entity_poly.entity_id
_entity_poly.type
_entity_poly.pdbx_seq_one_letter_code
_entity_poly.pdbx_strand_id
1 'polypeptide(L)'
;METGTPYTNVLPDGNRQVCLNPYSKSIYRQVAATSFSDKRTATNAIQQNLRQNANKISDWLNNPKSKDFLVTETTHDFSIGKGVEVNVYGTASKNITYGLNKSQIFMVKDAGMPNGYKIITAYPVFD
;
A
#
# COMPACT_ATOMS: atom_id res chain seq x y z
N MET A 1 9.31 -25.07 -1.09
CA MET A 1 9.90 -24.07 -1.96
C MET A 1 8.88 -23.08 -2.51
N GLU A 2 9.18 -21.83 -2.45
CA GLU A 2 8.32 -20.81 -2.98
C GLU A 2 8.38 -20.74 -4.48
N THR A 3 7.24 -20.64 -5.11
CA THR A 3 7.16 -20.58 -6.56
C THR A 3 6.10 -19.57 -6.95
N GLY A 4 6.53 -18.38 -7.29
CA GLY A 4 5.62 -17.38 -7.84
C GLY A 4 4.77 -16.62 -6.84
N THR A 5 5.03 -16.77 -5.54
CA THR A 5 4.31 -15.99 -4.54
C THR A 5 4.79 -14.53 -4.61
N PRO A 6 3.90 -13.58 -4.81
CA PRO A 6 4.30 -12.19 -4.84
C PRO A 6 4.66 -11.68 -3.45
N TYR A 7 5.54 -10.72 -3.40
CA TYR A 7 5.84 -10.00 -2.16
C TYR A 7 5.83 -8.50 -2.44
N THR A 8 5.64 -7.71 -1.39
CA THR A 8 5.52 -6.27 -1.50
C THR A 8 6.60 -5.60 -0.68
N ASN A 9 7.37 -4.74 -1.31
CA ASN A 9 8.29 -3.82 -0.65
C ASN A 9 7.63 -2.46 -0.58
N VAL A 10 7.62 -1.88 0.60
CA VAL A 10 7.02 -0.57 0.82
C VAL A 10 8.12 0.39 1.21
N LEU A 11 8.27 1.46 0.45
CA LEU A 11 9.34 2.42 0.63
C LEU A 11 8.93 3.54 1.58
N PRO A 12 9.90 4.20 2.26
CA PRO A 12 9.58 5.24 3.25
C PRO A 12 8.82 6.45 2.70
N ASP A 13 8.91 6.70 1.40
CA ASP A 13 8.23 7.83 0.76
C ASP A 13 6.79 7.51 0.36
N GLY A 14 6.29 6.34 0.74
CA GLY A 14 4.94 5.92 0.39
C GLY A 14 4.85 5.17 -0.93
N ASN A 15 5.95 4.97 -1.62
CA ASN A 15 5.96 4.15 -2.83
C ASN A 15 5.86 2.67 -2.46
N ARG A 16 5.21 1.93 -3.33
CA ARG A 16 5.04 0.50 -3.14
C ARG A 16 5.55 -0.24 -4.37
N GLN A 17 6.29 -1.31 -4.13
CA GLN A 17 6.80 -2.16 -5.19
C GLN A 17 6.34 -3.59 -4.96
N VAL A 18 5.79 -4.22 -5.99
CA VAL A 18 5.33 -5.61 -5.95
C VAL A 18 6.14 -6.40 -6.94
N CYS A 19 6.73 -7.50 -6.48
CA CYS A 19 7.54 -8.38 -7.32
C CYS A 19 7.09 -9.82 -7.18
N LEU A 20 7.23 -10.59 -8.25
CA LEU A 20 7.07 -12.03 -8.19
C LEU A 20 8.39 -12.67 -7.78
N ASN A 21 8.28 -13.83 -7.10
CA ASN A 21 9.45 -14.60 -6.70
C ASN A 21 10.28 -14.97 -7.91
N PRO A 22 11.58 -14.62 -7.95
CA PRO A 22 12.44 -14.91 -9.10
C PRO A 22 12.68 -16.40 -9.31
N TYR A 23 12.41 -17.23 -8.31
CA TYR A 23 12.56 -18.69 -8.44
C TYR A 23 11.31 -19.37 -8.96
N SER A 24 10.27 -18.62 -9.25
CA SER A 24 9.09 -19.15 -9.89
C SER A 24 9.46 -19.73 -11.25
N LYS A 25 8.79 -20.82 -11.62
CA LYS A 25 8.99 -21.40 -12.94
C LYS A 25 8.42 -20.54 -14.06
N SER A 26 7.61 -19.58 -13.72
CA SER A 26 7.14 -18.63 -14.70
C SER A 26 8.30 -17.76 -15.15
N ILE A 27 8.45 -17.62 -16.45
CA ILE A 27 9.42 -16.69 -17.02
C ILE A 27 8.85 -15.28 -17.13
N TYR A 28 7.61 -15.13 -16.71
CA TYR A 28 6.93 -13.85 -16.66
C TYR A 28 7.29 -13.13 -15.36
N ARG A 29 7.60 -11.85 -15.47
CA ARG A 29 7.87 -11.03 -14.30
C ARG A 29 7.19 -9.67 -14.46
N GLN A 30 6.48 -9.27 -13.41
CA GLN A 30 5.78 -8.02 -13.37
C GLN A 30 6.22 -7.22 -12.15
N VAL A 31 6.49 -5.95 -12.33
CA VAL A 31 6.87 -5.03 -11.26
C VAL A 31 5.91 -3.86 -11.28
N ALA A 32 5.40 -3.49 -10.12
CA ALA A 32 4.49 -2.37 -9.98
C ALA A 32 4.98 -1.44 -8.88
N ALA A 33 4.82 -0.14 -9.10
CA ALA A 33 5.15 0.89 -8.11
C ALA A 33 4.10 1.98 -8.17
N THR A 34 3.75 2.54 -7.02
CA THR A 34 2.78 3.64 -6.93
C THR A 34 3.36 4.79 -6.13
N SER A 35 2.88 5.99 -6.39
CA SER A 35 3.30 7.17 -5.64
C SER A 35 2.17 8.18 -5.58
N PHE A 36 2.11 8.95 -4.47
CA PHE A 36 1.20 10.07 -4.36
C PHE A 36 1.62 11.18 -5.32
N SER A 37 0.62 11.98 -5.74
CA SER A 37 0.86 13.09 -6.68
C SER A 37 1.77 14.15 -6.07
N ASP A 38 1.53 14.48 -4.80
CA ASP A 38 2.33 15.44 -4.05
C ASP A 38 2.09 15.23 -2.56
N LYS A 39 2.85 15.97 -1.74
CA LYS A 39 2.82 15.83 -0.29
C LYS A 39 1.47 16.21 0.30
N ARG A 40 0.86 17.26 -0.22
CA ARG A 40 -0.45 17.72 0.26
C ARG A 40 -1.54 16.70 0.01
N THR A 41 -1.56 16.14 -1.20
CA THR A 41 -2.52 15.09 -1.56
C THR A 41 -2.30 13.86 -0.69
N ALA A 42 -1.05 13.48 -0.45
CA ALA A 42 -0.74 12.36 0.42
C ALA A 42 -1.30 12.58 1.84
N THR A 43 -1.08 13.76 2.40
CA THR A 43 -1.58 14.10 3.73
C THR A 43 -3.10 14.02 3.79
N ASN A 44 -3.78 14.60 2.82
CA ASN A 44 -5.25 14.58 2.78
C ASN A 44 -5.79 13.15 2.64
N ALA A 45 -5.18 12.35 1.79
CA ALA A 45 -5.60 10.97 1.58
C ALA A 45 -5.41 10.15 2.85
N ILE A 46 -4.28 10.30 3.52
CA ILE A 46 -3.99 9.58 4.75
C ILE A 46 -5.00 9.96 5.84
N GLN A 47 -5.25 11.26 6.02
CA GLN A 47 -6.21 11.73 7.02
C GLN A 47 -7.61 11.20 6.75
N GLN A 48 -8.05 11.21 5.50
CA GLN A 48 -9.35 10.69 5.13
C GLN A 48 -9.44 9.19 5.37
N ASN A 49 -8.39 8.45 5.01
CA ASN A 49 -8.32 7.01 5.23
C ASN A 49 -8.46 6.70 6.73
N LEU A 50 -7.74 7.41 7.58
CA LEU A 50 -7.80 7.20 9.02
C LEU A 50 -9.19 7.51 9.57
N ARG A 51 -9.84 8.58 9.11
CA ARG A 51 -11.18 8.93 9.55
C ARG A 51 -12.22 7.90 9.14
N GLN A 52 -12.15 7.43 7.89
CA GLN A 52 -13.11 6.46 7.38
C GLN A 52 -12.94 5.09 8.03
N ASN A 53 -11.76 4.78 8.51
CA ASN A 53 -11.47 3.50 9.16
C ASN A 53 -11.34 3.62 10.68
N ALA A 54 -11.82 4.71 11.27
CA ALA A 54 -11.65 4.97 12.70
C ALA A 54 -12.20 3.84 13.56
N ASN A 55 -13.37 3.31 13.25
CA ASN A 55 -13.98 2.22 14.01
C ASN A 55 -13.16 0.93 13.88
N LYS A 56 -12.67 0.65 12.68
CA LYS A 56 -11.85 -0.53 12.44
C LYS A 56 -10.54 -0.45 13.20
N ILE A 57 -9.93 0.73 13.24
CA ILE A 57 -8.69 0.96 13.98
C ILE A 57 -8.95 0.80 15.48
N SER A 58 -10.03 1.37 15.98
CA SER A 58 -10.39 1.28 17.40
C SER A 58 -10.63 -0.16 17.82
N ASP A 59 -11.39 -0.93 17.03
CA ASP A 59 -11.66 -2.32 17.31
C ASP A 59 -10.36 -3.15 17.34
N TRP A 60 -9.48 -2.88 16.41
CA TRP A 60 -8.18 -3.54 16.34
C TRP A 60 -7.33 -3.25 17.58
N LEU A 61 -7.28 -1.99 17.99
CA LEU A 61 -6.48 -1.60 19.17
C LEU A 61 -7.05 -2.17 20.45
N ASN A 62 -8.35 -2.29 20.56
CA ASN A 62 -9.03 -2.76 21.76
C ASN A 62 -9.09 -4.28 21.88
N ASN A 63 -8.68 -5.00 20.84
CA ASN A 63 -8.69 -6.45 20.85
C ASN A 63 -7.28 -6.98 21.09
N PRO A 64 -6.97 -7.49 22.29
CA PRO A 64 -5.62 -7.96 22.58
C PRO A 64 -5.22 -9.21 21.77
N LYS A 65 -6.20 -9.88 21.17
CA LYS A 65 -5.94 -11.05 20.34
C LYS A 65 -5.78 -10.70 18.87
N SER A 66 -5.96 -9.44 18.48
CA SER A 66 -5.76 -9.01 17.11
C SER A 66 -4.27 -9.01 16.76
N LYS A 67 -3.99 -9.03 15.47
CA LYS A 67 -2.61 -9.00 14.97
C LYS A 67 -1.94 -7.68 15.36
N ASP A 68 -0.60 -7.69 15.37
CA ASP A 68 0.17 -6.50 15.73
C ASP A 68 0.13 -5.43 14.62
N PHE A 69 -0.41 -5.75 13.46
CA PHE A 69 -0.50 -4.82 12.34
C PHE A 69 -1.93 -4.75 11.80
N LEU A 70 -2.22 -3.67 11.11
CA LEU A 70 -3.49 -3.46 10.43
C LEU A 70 -3.24 -2.75 9.11
N VAL A 71 -3.96 -3.16 8.08
CA VAL A 71 -3.98 -2.49 6.79
C VAL A 71 -5.36 -1.87 6.61
N THR A 72 -5.41 -0.57 6.39
CA THR A 72 -6.67 0.13 6.14
C THR A 72 -6.69 0.64 4.71
N GLU A 73 -7.84 0.50 4.06
CA GLU A 73 -8.00 0.88 2.67
C GLU A 73 -9.21 1.80 2.54
N THR A 74 -9.09 2.80 1.67
CA THR A 74 -10.17 3.75 1.45
C THR A 74 -10.15 4.19 0.00
N THR A 75 -11.36 4.36 -0.57
CA THR A 75 -11.55 4.94 -1.88
C THR A 75 -11.88 6.41 -1.72
N HIS A 76 -11.13 7.26 -2.43
CA HIS A 76 -11.31 8.70 -2.41
C HIS A 76 -12.13 9.13 -3.63
N ASP A 77 -12.77 10.28 -3.54
CA ASP A 77 -13.50 10.86 -4.66
C ASP A 77 -12.62 11.81 -5.50
N PHE A 78 -11.31 11.74 -5.29
CA PHE A 78 -10.34 12.55 -6.03
C PHE A 78 -9.10 11.71 -6.32
N SER A 79 -8.34 12.11 -7.33
CA SER A 79 -7.09 11.43 -7.68
C SER A 79 -6.02 11.69 -6.63
N ILE A 80 -5.34 10.64 -6.19
CA ILE A 80 -4.31 10.75 -5.17
C ILE A 80 -2.92 10.40 -5.68
N GLY A 81 -2.82 9.77 -6.85
CA GLY A 81 -1.51 9.40 -7.33
C GLY A 81 -1.53 8.63 -8.64
N LYS A 82 -0.39 8.06 -8.95
CA LYS A 82 -0.18 7.29 -10.16
C LYS A 82 0.55 6.00 -9.85
N GLY A 83 0.42 5.04 -10.75
CA GLY A 83 1.14 3.78 -10.65
C GLY A 83 1.81 3.43 -11.96
N VAL A 84 2.91 2.71 -11.86
CA VAL A 84 3.68 2.21 -13.00
C VAL A 84 3.76 0.71 -12.90
N GLU A 85 3.41 0.02 -13.97
CA GLU A 85 3.47 -1.42 -14.05
C GLU A 85 4.37 -1.79 -15.21
N VAL A 86 5.36 -2.63 -14.97
CA VAL A 86 6.33 -3.04 -15.98
C VAL A 86 6.26 -4.55 -16.12
N ASN A 87 5.96 -5.00 -17.33
CA ASN A 87 5.99 -6.41 -17.68
C ASN A 87 7.31 -6.67 -18.41
N VAL A 88 8.14 -7.53 -17.83
CA VAL A 88 9.48 -7.81 -18.36
C VAL A 88 9.60 -9.21 -18.93
N TYR A 89 8.49 -9.92 -19.08
CA TYR A 89 8.51 -11.24 -19.68
C TYR A 89 8.55 -11.15 -21.20
N GLY A 90 9.60 -11.69 -21.79
CA GLY A 90 9.78 -11.72 -23.23
C GLY A 90 10.03 -10.35 -23.83
N THR A 91 9.07 -9.47 -23.74
CA THR A 91 9.15 -8.07 -24.17
C THR A 91 8.88 -7.17 -22.98
N ALA A 92 9.74 -6.19 -22.76
CA ALA A 92 9.48 -5.19 -21.74
C ALA A 92 8.38 -4.25 -22.21
N SER A 93 7.36 -4.06 -21.38
CA SER A 93 6.34 -3.07 -21.61
C SER A 93 6.10 -2.30 -20.31
N LYS A 94 5.82 -1.02 -20.44
CA LYS A 94 5.63 -0.14 -19.30
C LYS A 94 4.29 0.56 -19.43
N ASN A 95 3.44 0.37 -18.45
CA ASN A 95 2.12 1.01 -18.40
C ASN A 95 2.07 1.96 -17.21
N ILE A 96 1.64 3.19 -17.45
CA ILE A 96 1.46 4.18 -16.41
C ILE A 96 -0.04 4.41 -16.25
N THR A 97 -0.54 4.25 -15.03
CA THR A 97 -1.94 4.51 -14.70
C THR A 97 -1.99 5.77 -13.85
N TYR A 98 -2.69 6.77 -14.35
CA TYR A 98 -2.92 8.01 -13.63
C TYR A 98 -4.27 7.97 -12.94
N GLY A 99 -4.48 8.87 -12.01
CA GLY A 99 -5.78 9.04 -11.39
C GLY A 99 -6.16 7.94 -10.42
N LEU A 100 -5.16 7.32 -9.79
CA LEU A 100 -5.46 6.36 -8.71
C LEU A 100 -6.20 7.10 -7.60
N ASN A 101 -7.24 6.47 -7.05
CA ASN A 101 -8.09 7.09 -6.04
C ASN A 101 -8.30 6.21 -4.81
N LYS A 102 -7.49 5.19 -4.64
CA LYS A 102 -7.58 4.30 -3.49
C LYS A 102 -6.26 4.30 -2.75
N SER A 103 -6.32 4.43 -1.43
CA SER A 103 -5.12 4.41 -0.60
C SER A 103 -5.13 3.24 0.37
N GLN A 104 -3.95 2.79 0.73
CA GLN A 104 -3.74 1.82 1.81
C GLN A 104 -2.77 2.40 2.82
N ILE A 105 -3.02 2.11 4.09
CA ILE A 105 -2.11 2.46 5.19
C ILE A 105 -1.75 1.19 5.93
N PHE A 106 -0.45 0.98 6.12
CA PHE A 106 0.06 -0.11 6.94
C PHE A 106 0.47 0.48 8.29
N MET A 107 -0.11 -0.03 9.37
CA MET A 107 0.18 0.45 10.71
C MET A 107 0.44 -0.71 11.66
N VAL A 108 1.15 -0.43 12.74
CA VAL A 108 1.45 -1.41 13.78
C VAL A 108 1.06 -0.84 15.14
N LYS A 109 0.73 -1.74 16.08
CA LYS A 109 0.47 -1.34 17.45
C LYS A 109 1.74 -0.79 18.08
N ASP A 110 1.63 0.33 18.78
CA ASP A 110 2.76 0.96 19.46
C ASP A 110 2.23 1.70 20.69
N ALA A 111 2.42 1.11 21.85
CA ALA A 111 1.95 1.67 23.11
C ALA A 111 2.64 2.98 23.47
N GLY A 112 3.81 3.26 22.91
CA GLY A 112 4.53 4.51 23.11
C GLY A 112 3.98 5.68 22.32
N MET A 113 3.05 5.43 21.39
CA MET A 113 2.46 6.49 20.58
C MET A 113 1.16 6.99 21.21
N PRO A 114 0.86 8.29 21.09
CA PRO A 114 -0.36 8.86 21.72
C PRO A 114 -1.64 8.16 21.29
N ASN A 115 -1.72 7.71 20.05
CA ASN A 115 -2.91 7.06 19.51
C ASN A 115 -2.88 5.54 19.66
N GLY A 116 -1.81 4.96 20.19
CA GLY A 116 -1.68 3.52 20.37
C GLY A 116 -1.19 2.78 19.14
N TYR A 117 -0.89 3.48 18.06
CA TYR A 117 -0.37 2.87 16.84
C TYR A 117 0.59 3.81 16.12
N LYS A 118 1.37 3.22 15.22
CA LYS A 118 2.34 3.94 14.40
C LYS A 118 2.10 3.59 12.93
N ILE A 119 2.04 4.60 12.08
CA ILE A 119 1.97 4.39 10.64
C ILE A 119 3.36 4.07 10.13
N ILE A 120 3.50 2.90 9.51
CA ILE A 120 4.76 2.50 8.90
C ILE A 120 4.86 3.08 7.49
N THR A 121 3.77 3.00 6.73
CA THR A 121 3.76 3.52 5.37
C THR A 121 2.31 3.70 4.88
N ALA A 122 2.17 4.53 3.86
CA ALA A 122 0.91 4.74 3.17
C ALA A 122 1.19 4.95 1.69
N TYR A 123 0.29 4.47 0.84
CA TYR A 123 0.53 4.49 -0.60
C TYR A 123 -0.78 4.36 -1.38
N PRO A 124 -0.84 4.91 -2.61
CA PRO A 124 -1.95 4.61 -3.51
C PRO A 124 -1.89 3.17 -3.99
N VAL A 125 -3.03 2.60 -4.32
CA VAL A 125 -3.10 1.25 -4.87
C VAL A 125 -3.92 1.25 -6.15
N PHE A 126 -3.64 0.25 -6.99
CA PHE A 126 -4.43 0.02 -8.19
C PHE A 126 -5.82 -0.48 -7.82
N ASP A 127 -6.80 -0.10 -8.63
CA ASP A 127 -8.16 -0.61 -8.49
C ASP A 127 -8.26 -2.07 -8.91
#